data_f2deaa1827e3c8ce643992799ca5cc21
#
_entry.id   f2deaa1827e3c8ce643992799ca5cc21
#
_cell.length_a   1.000
_cell.length_b   1.000
_cell.length_c   1.000
_cell.angle_alpha   90.00
_cell.angle_beta   90.00
_cell.angle_gamma   90.00
#
_symmetry.space_group_name_H-M   'P 1'
#
loop_
_entity.id
_entity.type
_entity.pdbx_description
1 polymer ?
#
loop_
_entity_poly.entity_id
_entity_poly.type
_entity_poly.pdbx_seq_one_letter_code
_entity_poly.pdbx_strand_id
1 'polypeptide(L)'
;MGKITILKDKLIFERRDELTVIEAYGENCLRCRSTKNSKLLDENWTLLPPASESECFVEGDEKVATIRNGMVSATIEAGQPWYGGIISYYRKDRQILHTKFEGEYTGRNVHTEGDHYQIKVIFDANEGEHFYGLGQEQENQFDRKGSTCNLQHYNTKSAVPVVYSSFGYGFLWNNPAPGRCETTNNHTMWVADSAYQADYLIYAGETPADVLKIYCDLTGYAPKFPEWAAGFWQSKLRYESQEDLLEVAREYKKRGIPITAIVIDYFHWTEQGEWKFDPEYWPDPAAMCRELKEMKIEPVVSIWP
;
A
#
# COMPACT_ATOMS: atom_id res chain seq x y z
N MET A 1 -4.05 33.88 -3.13
CA MET A 1 -5.17 33.09 -2.59
C MET A 1 -5.25 31.83 -3.42
N GLY A 2 -5.52 30.67 -2.83
CA GLY A 2 -5.82 29.47 -3.60
C GLY A 2 -7.16 29.61 -4.31
N LYS A 3 -7.37 28.83 -5.36
CA LYS A 3 -8.59 28.78 -6.13
C LYS A 3 -9.01 27.34 -6.39
N ILE A 4 -10.30 27.08 -6.25
CA ILE A 4 -10.89 25.78 -6.57
C ILE A 4 -11.57 25.86 -7.93
N THR A 5 -11.25 24.92 -8.81
CA THR A 5 -11.96 24.69 -10.08
C THR A 5 -12.80 23.43 -9.92
N ILE A 6 -14.07 23.55 -10.23
CA ILE A 6 -15.07 22.47 -10.12
C ILE A 6 -15.27 21.87 -11.51
N LEU A 7 -15.05 20.57 -11.65
CA LEU A 7 -15.35 19.77 -12.83
C LEU A 7 -16.44 18.73 -12.51
N LYS A 8 -16.94 18.05 -13.53
CA LYS A 8 -18.03 17.07 -13.38
C LYS A 8 -17.73 15.95 -12.36
N ASP A 9 -16.47 15.52 -12.28
CA ASP A 9 -16.01 14.35 -11.57
C ASP A 9 -14.85 14.61 -10.60
N LYS A 10 -14.43 15.88 -10.48
CA LYS A 10 -13.28 16.25 -9.64
C LYS A 10 -13.25 17.71 -9.21
N LEU A 11 -12.51 17.97 -8.16
CA LEU A 11 -12.10 19.27 -7.67
C LEU A 11 -10.61 19.47 -7.92
N ILE A 12 -10.23 20.63 -8.44
CA ILE A 12 -8.84 21.03 -8.64
C ILE A 12 -8.59 22.26 -7.78
N PHE A 13 -7.68 22.14 -6.81
CA PHE A 13 -7.22 23.28 -6.03
C PHE A 13 -5.84 23.69 -6.51
N GLU A 14 -5.69 24.94 -6.84
CA GLU A 14 -4.44 25.54 -7.29
C GLU A 14 -4.04 26.71 -6.41
N ARG A 15 -2.80 26.70 -5.99
CA ARG A 15 -2.10 27.78 -5.32
C ARG A 15 -0.72 27.93 -5.95
N ARG A 16 -0.02 29.02 -5.69
CA ARG A 16 1.29 29.31 -6.30
C ARG A 16 2.27 28.14 -6.28
N ASP A 17 2.26 27.35 -5.22
CA ASP A 17 3.19 26.27 -4.91
C ASP A 17 2.48 24.96 -4.55
N GLU A 18 1.23 24.79 -4.99
CA GLU A 18 0.45 23.59 -4.71
C GLU A 18 -0.61 23.35 -5.78
N LEU A 19 -0.65 22.14 -6.30
CA LEU A 19 -1.70 21.60 -7.14
C LEU A 19 -2.27 20.36 -6.44
N THR A 20 -3.55 20.41 -6.07
CA THR A 20 -4.27 19.28 -5.46
C THR A 20 -5.48 18.93 -6.29
N VAL A 21 -5.66 17.64 -6.58
CA VAL A 21 -6.84 17.10 -7.28
C VAL A 21 -7.51 16.07 -6.41
N ILE A 22 -8.82 16.23 -6.21
CA ILE A 22 -9.68 15.23 -5.55
C ILE A 22 -10.68 14.76 -6.60
N GLU A 23 -10.68 13.46 -6.88
CA GLU A 23 -11.49 12.86 -7.94
C GLU A 23 -12.19 11.58 -7.45
N ALA A 24 -13.35 11.29 -8.04
CA ALA A 24 -14.01 10.00 -7.81
C ALA A 24 -13.21 8.87 -8.48
N TYR A 25 -13.03 7.75 -7.78
CA TYR A 25 -12.26 6.63 -8.27
C TYR A 25 -12.92 5.29 -7.92
N GLY A 26 -13.76 4.79 -8.80
CA GLY A 26 -14.62 3.64 -8.50
C GLY A 26 -15.76 4.00 -7.54
N GLU A 27 -16.45 3.01 -7.01
CA GLU A 27 -17.60 3.19 -6.12
C GLU A 27 -17.15 3.49 -4.68
N ASN A 28 -17.81 4.44 -4.02
CA ASN A 28 -17.54 4.80 -2.61
C ASN A 28 -16.06 5.15 -2.31
N CYS A 29 -15.33 5.69 -3.28
CA CYS A 29 -13.91 5.99 -3.17
C CYS A 29 -13.57 7.34 -3.79
N LEU A 30 -12.73 8.10 -3.11
CA LEU A 30 -12.11 9.34 -3.59
C LEU A 30 -10.60 9.16 -3.61
N ARG A 31 -9.95 9.57 -4.71
CA ARG A 31 -8.50 9.69 -4.85
C ARG A 31 -8.09 11.14 -4.68
N CYS A 32 -7.11 11.39 -3.84
CA CYS A 32 -6.49 12.70 -3.68
C CYS A 32 -5.03 12.63 -4.09
N ARG A 33 -4.66 13.53 -5.01
CA ARG A 33 -3.27 13.72 -5.44
C ARG A 33 -2.86 15.16 -5.19
N SER A 34 -1.67 15.37 -4.63
CA SER A 34 -1.15 16.72 -4.36
C SER A 34 0.35 16.80 -4.64
N THR A 35 0.78 17.89 -5.27
CA THR A 35 2.18 18.15 -5.59
C THR A 35 2.51 19.64 -5.49
N LYS A 36 3.80 19.94 -5.28
CA LYS A 36 4.35 21.29 -5.44
C LYS A 36 4.83 21.57 -6.86
N ASN A 37 4.87 20.55 -7.70
CA ASN A 37 5.25 20.68 -9.10
C ASN A 37 4.08 21.26 -9.94
N SER A 38 4.39 21.70 -11.15
CA SER A 38 3.40 22.34 -12.03
C SER A 38 2.32 21.39 -12.59
N LYS A 39 2.52 20.08 -12.45
CA LYS A 39 1.60 19.03 -12.92
C LYS A 39 1.66 17.79 -12.04
N LEU A 40 0.59 17.04 -12.02
CA LEU A 40 0.55 15.69 -11.45
C LEU A 40 1.10 14.68 -12.47
N LEU A 41 1.67 13.59 -11.97
CA LEU A 41 2.00 12.41 -12.77
C LEU A 41 0.79 11.47 -12.79
N ASP A 42 0.53 10.90 -13.97
CA ASP A 42 -0.49 9.86 -14.15
C ASP A 42 0.05 8.44 -13.96
N GLU A 43 1.26 8.32 -13.47
CA GLU A 43 1.85 7.03 -13.14
C GLU A 43 1.01 6.32 -12.09
N ASN A 44 0.72 5.07 -12.36
CA ASN A 44 -0.11 4.24 -11.50
C ASN A 44 0.51 2.85 -11.37
N TRP A 45 1.05 2.55 -10.20
CA TRP A 45 1.79 1.32 -9.93
C TRP A 45 0.93 0.21 -9.34
N THR A 46 -0.18 0.56 -8.70
CA THR A 46 -0.95 -0.39 -7.88
C THR A 46 -2.44 -0.42 -8.16
N LEU A 47 -2.99 0.63 -8.76
CA LEU A 47 -4.43 0.74 -8.95
C LEU A 47 -4.87 0.15 -10.29
N LEU A 48 -5.93 -0.62 -10.28
CA LEU A 48 -6.65 -1.01 -11.48
C LEU A 48 -7.51 0.16 -11.97
N PRO A 49 -7.77 0.29 -13.28
CA PRO A 49 -8.77 1.22 -13.77
C PRO A 49 -10.13 0.94 -13.11
N PRO A 50 -10.91 1.97 -12.73
CA PRO A 50 -12.25 1.75 -12.19
C PRO A 50 -13.11 0.93 -13.15
N ALA A 51 -13.82 -0.06 -12.63
CA ALA A 51 -14.66 -0.96 -13.43
C ALA A 51 -15.88 -0.26 -14.06
N SER A 52 -16.29 0.88 -13.50
CA SER A 52 -17.39 1.71 -13.97
C SER A 52 -17.13 3.19 -13.71
N GLU A 53 -17.76 4.08 -14.48
CA GLU A 53 -17.80 5.50 -14.13
C GLU A 53 -18.58 5.67 -12.83
N SER A 54 -18.03 6.50 -11.93
CA SER A 54 -18.67 6.82 -10.66
C SER A 54 -19.74 7.89 -10.88
N GLU A 55 -20.93 7.68 -10.36
CA GLU A 55 -21.92 8.75 -10.22
C GLU A 55 -21.50 9.62 -9.04
N CYS A 56 -20.66 10.62 -9.30
CA CYS A 56 -20.27 11.58 -8.29
C CYS A 56 -21.07 12.87 -8.39
N PHE A 57 -21.21 13.55 -7.29
CA PHE A 57 -21.85 14.85 -7.16
C PHE A 57 -20.82 15.88 -6.70
N VAL A 58 -20.78 17.02 -7.39
CA VAL A 58 -19.83 18.09 -7.09
C VAL A 58 -20.59 19.42 -6.98
N GLU A 59 -20.34 20.16 -5.89
CA GLU A 59 -20.98 21.46 -5.63
C GLU A 59 -20.03 22.42 -4.91
N GLY A 60 -20.38 23.70 -4.92
CA GLY A 60 -19.62 24.73 -4.21
C GLY A 60 -19.20 25.87 -5.13
N ASP A 61 -18.14 26.57 -4.73
CA ASP A 61 -17.56 27.71 -5.46
C ASP A 61 -16.01 27.66 -5.44
N GLU A 62 -15.37 28.74 -5.89
CA GLU A 62 -13.91 28.81 -5.95
C GLU A 62 -13.21 28.86 -4.57
N LYS A 63 -13.97 29.01 -3.48
CA LYS A 63 -13.46 29.09 -2.10
C LYS A 63 -13.73 27.85 -1.28
N VAL A 64 -14.89 27.24 -1.46
CA VAL A 64 -15.32 26.02 -0.75
C VAL A 64 -16.06 25.14 -1.74
N ALA A 65 -15.62 23.91 -1.91
CA ALA A 65 -16.28 22.96 -2.78
C ALA A 65 -16.27 21.56 -2.17
N THR A 66 -17.30 20.81 -2.49
CA THR A 66 -17.49 19.42 -2.03
C THR A 66 -17.64 18.49 -3.21
N ILE A 67 -16.98 17.34 -3.13
CA ILE A 67 -17.20 16.19 -4.00
C ILE A 67 -17.73 15.03 -3.17
N ARG A 68 -18.77 14.37 -3.65
CA ARG A 68 -19.36 13.18 -3.03
C ARG A 68 -19.38 12.02 -4.02
N ASN A 69 -18.93 10.87 -3.57
CA ASN A 69 -19.00 9.62 -4.32
C ASN A 69 -19.54 8.51 -3.40
N GLY A 70 -20.83 8.24 -3.52
CA GLY A 70 -21.54 7.32 -2.65
C GLY A 70 -21.46 7.71 -1.17
N MET A 71 -20.86 6.86 -0.34
CA MET A 71 -20.73 7.06 1.11
C MET A 71 -19.60 8.00 1.51
N VAL A 72 -18.68 8.32 0.60
CA VAL A 72 -17.53 9.18 0.90
C VAL A 72 -17.74 10.56 0.28
N SER A 73 -17.43 11.61 1.03
CA SER A 73 -17.32 12.97 0.49
C SER A 73 -16.07 13.67 1.00
N ALA A 74 -15.60 14.64 0.24
CA ALA A 74 -14.52 15.52 0.62
C ALA A 74 -14.93 16.96 0.38
N THR A 75 -14.71 17.82 1.37
CA THR A 75 -14.84 19.27 1.24
C THR A 75 -13.46 19.88 1.28
N ILE A 76 -13.13 20.70 0.28
CA ILE A 76 -11.91 21.49 0.27
C ILE A 76 -12.24 22.96 0.45
N GLU A 77 -11.50 23.63 1.37
CA GLU A 77 -11.53 25.06 1.57
C GLU A 77 -10.22 25.65 1.03
N ALA A 78 -10.32 26.69 0.21
CA ALA A 78 -9.14 27.30 -0.44
C ALA A 78 -8.16 27.95 0.55
N GLY A 79 -8.55 28.11 1.82
CA GLY A 79 -7.71 28.62 2.89
C GLY A 79 -7.40 30.11 2.77
N GLN A 80 -6.42 30.55 3.57
CA GLN A 80 -5.93 31.92 3.59
C GLN A 80 -4.67 32.07 2.73
N PRO A 81 -4.19 33.29 2.42
CA PRO A 81 -2.99 33.47 1.61
C PRO A 81 -1.73 32.75 2.12
N TRP A 82 -1.64 32.48 3.40
CA TRP A 82 -0.46 31.89 4.06
C TRP A 82 -0.57 30.39 4.35
N TYR A 83 -1.72 29.74 4.13
CA TYR A 83 -1.84 28.29 4.24
C TYR A 83 -2.64 27.70 3.05
N GLY A 84 -2.35 26.46 2.68
CA GLY A 84 -2.98 25.77 1.57
C GLY A 84 -4.42 25.33 1.83
N GLY A 85 -5.01 24.63 0.92
CA GLY A 85 -6.35 24.10 1.04
C GLY A 85 -6.49 23.15 2.23
N ILE A 86 -7.54 23.31 3.01
CA ILE A 86 -7.92 22.41 4.09
C ILE A 86 -8.91 21.39 3.52
N ILE A 87 -8.66 20.11 3.74
CA ILE A 87 -9.54 19.05 3.25
C ILE A 87 -10.14 18.30 4.44
N SER A 88 -11.46 18.21 4.45
CA SER A 88 -12.23 17.39 5.36
C SER A 88 -12.88 16.25 4.61
N TYR A 89 -12.75 15.02 5.10
CA TYR A 89 -13.38 13.83 4.53
C TYR A 89 -14.48 13.34 5.46
N TYR A 90 -15.55 12.86 4.85
CA TYR A 90 -16.72 12.39 5.57
C TYR A 90 -17.13 11.00 5.07
N ARG A 91 -17.57 10.15 5.99
CA ARG A 91 -18.35 8.97 5.71
C ARG A 91 -19.80 9.28 6.06
N LYS A 92 -20.66 9.40 5.05
CA LYS A 92 -22.00 9.96 5.22
C LYS A 92 -21.90 11.34 5.90
N ASP A 93 -22.49 11.53 7.07
CA ASP A 93 -22.48 12.78 7.81
C ASP A 93 -21.37 12.88 8.88
N ARG A 94 -20.59 11.79 9.05
CA ARG A 94 -19.51 11.76 10.04
C ARG A 94 -18.19 12.21 9.39
N GLN A 95 -17.58 13.25 9.97
CA GLN A 95 -16.19 13.59 9.62
C GLN A 95 -15.26 12.47 10.07
N ILE A 96 -14.45 11.96 9.14
CA ILE A 96 -13.51 10.86 9.38
C ILE A 96 -12.05 11.32 9.35
N LEU A 97 -11.73 12.29 8.50
CA LEU A 97 -10.39 12.88 8.41
C LEU A 97 -10.52 14.38 8.20
N HIS A 98 -9.61 15.13 8.81
CA HIS A 98 -9.48 16.57 8.63
C HIS A 98 -8.00 16.93 8.57
N THR A 99 -7.60 17.67 7.54
CA THR A 99 -6.20 18.09 7.38
C THR A 99 -5.75 18.89 8.57
N LYS A 100 -4.73 18.40 9.28
CA LYS A 100 -4.16 19.09 10.43
C LYS A 100 -3.31 20.27 9.97
N PHE A 101 -3.55 21.41 10.53
CA PHE A 101 -2.73 22.60 10.34
C PHE A 101 -1.49 22.55 11.24
N GLU A 102 -0.31 22.67 10.65
CA GLU A 102 0.97 22.78 11.38
C GLU A 102 1.69 24.08 10.97
N GLY A 103 1.42 25.18 11.66
CA GLY A 103 2.04 26.48 11.40
C GLY A 103 1.60 27.12 10.08
N GLU A 104 2.51 27.64 9.30
CA GLU A 104 2.24 28.32 8.01
C GLU A 104 1.93 27.37 6.85
N TYR A 105 2.09 26.05 7.06
CA TYR A 105 1.93 25.02 6.03
C TYR A 105 0.91 23.97 6.43
N THR A 106 0.12 23.52 5.47
CA THR A 106 -0.90 22.47 5.68
C THR A 106 -0.30 21.06 5.79
N GLY A 107 0.88 20.89 6.35
CA GLY A 107 1.46 19.58 6.67
C GLY A 107 1.66 18.59 5.52
N ARG A 108 1.58 19.06 4.25
CA ARG A 108 1.63 18.15 3.11
C ARG A 108 3.03 17.90 2.54
N ASN A 109 3.92 18.89 2.58
CA ASN A 109 5.19 18.75 1.89
C ASN A 109 6.36 19.45 2.57
N VAL A 110 7.50 18.80 2.59
CA VAL A 110 8.79 19.37 2.93
C VAL A 110 9.75 19.13 1.77
N HIS A 111 10.43 20.16 1.29
CA HIS A 111 11.35 20.09 0.18
C HIS A 111 12.51 19.11 0.45
N THR A 112 12.93 18.38 -0.58
CA THR A 112 14.17 17.59 -0.57
C THR A 112 15.12 18.04 -1.68
N GLU A 113 15.04 17.46 -2.87
CA GLU A 113 15.92 17.79 -4.00
C GLU A 113 15.17 17.72 -5.33
N GLY A 114 15.51 18.61 -6.26
CA GLY A 114 14.96 18.62 -7.61
C GLY A 114 13.45 18.81 -7.62
N ASP A 115 12.75 17.86 -8.20
CA ASP A 115 11.28 17.81 -8.30
C ASP A 115 10.65 16.81 -7.32
N HIS A 116 11.44 16.25 -6.39
CA HIS A 116 11.01 15.35 -5.34
C HIS A 116 11.00 16.04 -3.98
N TYR A 117 10.12 15.56 -3.12
CA TYR A 117 9.86 16.11 -1.78
C TYR A 117 9.73 14.99 -0.76
N GLN A 118 10.14 15.23 0.49
CA GLN A 118 9.57 14.48 1.59
C GLN A 118 8.12 14.92 1.75
N ILE A 119 7.20 14.03 1.51
CA ILE A 119 5.77 14.32 1.55
C ILE A 119 5.20 13.87 2.88
N LYS A 120 4.46 14.76 3.51
CA LYS A 120 3.68 14.46 4.73
C LYS A 120 2.23 14.82 4.49
N VAL A 121 1.34 13.86 4.76
CA VAL A 121 -0.10 14.10 4.83
C VAL A 121 -0.53 13.84 6.26
N ILE A 122 -1.03 14.87 6.92
CA ILE A 122 -1.32 14.87 8.36
C ILE A 122 -2.79 15.21 8.57
N PHE A 123 -3.46 14.38 9.34
CA PHE A 123 -4.84 14.57 9.76
C PHE A 123 -4.93 14.67 11.28
N ASP A 124 -5.91 15.38 11.78
CA ASP A 124 -6.26 15.37 13.20
C ASP A 124 -6.63 13.95 13.63
N ALA A 125 -6.25 13.58 14.85
CA ALA A 125 -6.67 12.32 15.42
C ALA A 125 -8.12 12.40 15.91
N ASN A 126 -8.89 11.36 15.65
CA ASN A 126 -10.22 11.22 16.23
C ASN A 126 -10.16 10.43 17.54
N GLU A 127 -10.94 10.86 18.51
CA GLU A 127 -11.11 10.13 19.77
C GLU A 127 -11.88 8.82 19.55
N GLY A 128 -11.41 7.74 20.16
CA GLY A 128 -12.04 6.41 20.06
C GLY A 128 -11.88 5.73 18.68
N GLU A 129 -11.05 6.26 17.82
CA GLU A 129 -10.72 5.62 16.55
C GLU A 129 -9.60 4.60 16.73
N HIS A 130 -9.78 3.42 16.13
CA HIS A 130 -8.83 2.31 16.09
C HIS A 130 -8.46 2.00 14.64
N PHE A 131 -7.21 1.56 14.41
CA PHE A 131 -6.68 1.26 13.09
C PHE A 131 -6.17 -0.17 13.00
N TYR A 132 -6.45 -0.82 11.87
CA TYR A 132 -6.04 -2.19 11.57
C TYR A 132 -5.40 -2.25 10.19
N GLY A 133 -4.31 -2.99 10.03
CA GLY A 133 -3.61 -3.11 8.75
C GLY A 133 -2.11 -2.83 8.85
N LEU A 134 -1.54 -2.15 7.84
CA LEU A 134 -0.12 -1.82 7.65
C LEU A 134 0.78 -3.05 7.38
N GLY A 135 0.17 -4.20 7.09
CA GLY A 135 0.89 -5.42 6.76
C GLY A 135 1.31 -6.24 7.97
N GLN A 136 2.41 -6.98 7.80
CA GLN A 136 2.94 -7.88 8.82
C GLN A 136 4.15 -7.26 9.50
N GLU A 137 4.05 -7.07 10.81
CA GLU A 137 5.11 -6.62 11.71
C GLU A 137 5.49 -7.76 12.66
N GLN A 138 6.68 -7.66 13.27
CA GLN A 138 7.09 -8.61 14.31
C GLN A 138 6.45 -8.32 15.67
N GLU A 139 6.03 -7.06 15.90
CA GLU A 139 5.32 -6.67 17.10
C GLU A 139 3.90 -7.25 17.08
N ASN A 140 3.51 -7.87 18.18
CA ASN A 140 2.18 -8.45 18.35
C ASN A 140 1.14 -7.36 18.70
N GLN A 141 0.96 -6.39 17.79
CA GLN A 141 0.03 -5.29 17.95
C GLN A 141 -1.06 -5.33 16.88
N PHE A 142 -2.28 -5.69 17.27
CA PHE A 142 -3.42 -5.77 16.36
C PHE A 142 -4.02 -4.40 16.06
N ASP A 143 -4.28 -3.60 17.09
CA ASP A 143 -4.69 -2.20 16.95
C ASP A 143 -3.47 -1.31 16.78
N ARG A 144 -3.40 -0.60 15.68
CA ARG A 144 -2.28 0.28 15.35
C ARG A 144 -2.38 1.69 15.96
N LYS A 145 -3.45 2.00 16.70
CA LYS A 145 -3.56 3.29 17.39
C LYS A 145 -2.42 3.46 18.38
N GLY A 146 -1.76 4.62 18.34
CA GLY A 146 -0.60 4.92 19.18
C GLY A 146 0.73 4.40 18.65
N SER A 147 0.78 3.87 17.40
CA SER A 147 2.01 3.30 16.84
C SER A 147 2.60 4.12 15.69
N THR A 148 3.88 3.84 15.40
CA THR A 148 4.56 4.27 14.19
C THR A 148 5.02 3.01 13.44
N CYS A 149 4.57 2.85 12.20
CA CYS A 149 4.95 1.73 11.33
C CYS A 149 5.77 2.24 10.16
N ASN A 150 6.97 1.70 9.96
CA ASN A 150 7.76 1.99 8.78
C ASN A 150 7.16 1.30 7.56
N LEU A 151 6.95 2.03 6.48
CA LEU A 151 6.45 1.53 5.21
C LEU A 151 7.63 1.14 4.32
N GLN A 152 8.31 0.08 4.72
CA GLN A 152 9.46 -0.47 4.04
C GLN A 152 9.52 -1.99 4.26
N HIS A 153 9.79 -2.75 3.20
CA HIS A 153 10.03 -4.18 3.31
C HIS A 153 11.45 -4.46 3.78
N TYR A 154 11.59 -5.40 4.69
CA TYR A 154 12.88 -5.99 5.07
C TYR A 154 12.64 -7.39 5.65
N ASN A 155 13.70 -8.07 6.06
CA ASN A 155 13.58 -9.43 6.58
C ASN A 155 12.53 -9.52 7.70
N THR A 156 11.61 -10.45 7.58
CA THR A 156 10.47 -10.72 8.47
C THR A 156 9.36 -9.68 8.49
N LYS A 157 9.44 -8.64 7.66
CA LYS A 157 8.44 -7.59 7.56
C LYS A 157 7.87 -7.48 6.15
N SER A 158 6.56 -7.42 6.06
CA SER A 158 5.84 -7.08 4.82
C SER A 158 4.97 -5.85 5.07
N ALA A 159 5.39 -4.70 4.56
CA ALA A 159 4.63 -3.46 4.68
C ALA A 159 3.52 -3.39 3.63
N VAL A 160 2.30 -3.10 4.06
CA VAL A 160 1.15 -2.84 3.18
C VAL A 160 0.60 -1.47 3.55
N PRO A 161 0.66 -0.46 2.66
CA PRO A 161 0.33 0.92 3.01
C PRO A 161 -1.18 1.17 3.05
N VAL A 162 -1.90 0.33 3.79
CA VAL A 162 -3.36 0.33 3.91
C VAL A 162 -3.77 0.19 5.36
N VAL A 163 -4.72 1.00 5.77
CA VAL A 163 -5.42 0.83 7.05
C VAL A 163 -6.93 0.76 6.85
N TYR A 164 -7.57 -0.04 7.67
CA TYR A 164 -8.99 0.02 7.98
C TYR A 164 -9.18 0.76 9.29
N SER A 165 -10.08 1.74 9.31
CA SER A 165 -10.49 2.47 10.52
C SER A 165 -11.79 1.90 11.09
N SER A 166 -11.86 1.84 12.44
CA SER A 166 -13.10 1.49 13.16
C SER A 166 -14.27 2.44 12.86
N PHE A 167 -14.01 3.58 12.20
CA PHE A 167 -15.03 4.51 11.72
C PHE A 167 -15.62 4.11 10.37
N GLY A 168 -15.26 2.92 9.84
CA GLY A 168 -15.87 2.31 8.65
C GLY A 168 -15.30 2.84 7.34
N TYR A 169 -14.06 3.28 7.32
CA TYR A 169 -13.36 3.67 6.11
C TYR A 169 -12.02 2.94 5.96
N GLY A 170 -11.53 2.87 4.73
CA GLY A 170 -10.18 2.48 4.39
C GLY A 170 -9.38 3.67 3.88
N PHE A 171 -8.08 3.64 4.14
CA PHE A 171 -7.10 4.58 3.59
C PHE A 171 -5.98 3.79 2.92
N LEU A 172 -5.76 4.04 1.63
CA LEU A 172 -4.65 3.49 0.87
C LEU A 172 -3.66 4.62 0.55
N TRP A 173 -2.44 4.52 1.05
CA TRP A 173 -1.31 5.36 0.68
C TRP A 173 -0.66 4.83 -0.59
N ASN A 174 -1.05 5.37 -1.75
CA ASN A 174 -0.59 4.92 -3.07
C ASN A 174 0.76 5.57 -3.43
N ASN A 175 1.80 5.24 -2.66
CA ASN A 175 3.13 5.78 -2.85
C ASN A 175 4.19 4.67 -2.68
N PRO A 176 5.06 4.43 -3.69
CA PRO A 176 6.07 3.37 -3.63
C PRO A 176 7.32 3.74 -2.83
N ALA A 177 7.48 5.01 -2.45
CA ALA A 177 8.66 5.44 -1.70
C ALA A 177 8.66 4.86 -0.27
N PRO A 178 9.83 4.53 0.28
CA PRO A 178 9.97 4.29 1.71
C PRO A 178 9.41 5.46 2.53
N GLY A 179 8.92 5.16 3.71
CA GLY A 179 8.33 6.17 4.58
C GLY A 179 7.75 5.54 5.83
N ARG A 180 6.71 6.15 6.38
CA ARG A 180 6.07 5.66 7.59
C ARG A 180 4.62 6.11 7.72
N CYS A 181 3.87 5.37 8.52
CA CYS A 181 2.55 5.76 9.00
C CYS A 181 2.61 5.92 10.52
N GLU A 182 2.09 7.04 11.01
CA GLU A 182 1.96 7.32 12.45
C GLU A 182 0.47 7.49 12.79
N THR A 183 -0.01 6.74 13.77
CA THR A 183 -1.41 6.76 14.23
C THR A 183 -1.49 7.15 15.69
N THR A 184 -0.92 8.29 16.03
CA THR A 184 -0.82 8.78 17.40
C THR A 184 -2.17 9.27 17.94
N ASN A 185 -2.22 9.67 19.22
CA ASN A 185 -3.41 10.29 19.80
C ASN A 185 -3.61 11.74 19.35
N ASN A 186 -2.59 12.35 18.72
CA ASN A 186 -2.64 13.75 18.30
C ASN A 186 -2.85 13.92 16.79
N HIS A 187 -2.45 12.91 16.01
CA HIS A 187 -2.57 12.95 14.55
C HIS A 187 -2.48 11.54 13.94
N THR A 188 -2.97 11.45 12.72
CA THR A 188 -2.64 10.37 11.80
C THR A 188 -1.80 10.97 10.68
N MET A 189 -0.57 10.45 10.47
CA MET A 189 0.38 11.00 9.50
C MET A 189 0.91 9.91 8.58
N TRP A 190 0.95 10.23 7.29
CA TRP A 190 1.57 9.42 6.25
C TRP A 190 2.74 10.16 5.66
N VAL A 191 3.88 9.49 5.56
CA VAL A 191 5.13 10.07 5.06
C VAL A 191 5.67 9.23 3.92
N ALA A 192 6.08 9.90 2.84
CA ALA A 192 7.00 9.37 1.84
C ALA A 192 8.31 10.15 1.93
N ASP A 193 9.43 9.45 2.05
CA ASP A 193 10.72 10.09 2.29
C ASP A 193 11.23 10.88 1.07
N SER A 194 10.88 10.44 -0.14
CA SER A 194 11.16 11.15 -1.38
C SER A 194 10.15 10.75 -2.46
N ALA A 195 9.31 11.67 -2.87
CA ALA A 195 8.31 11.43 -3.90
C ALA A 195 7.97 12.71 -4.67
N TYR A 196 7.44 12.56 -5.89
CA TYR A 196 7.01 13.66 -6.74
C TYR A 196 5.69 14.26 -6.29
N GLN A 197 4.79 13.44 -5.77
CA GLN A 197 3.44 13.81 -5.35
C GLN A 197 2.94 12.94 -4.20
N ALA A 198 2.04 13.47 -3.39
CA ALA A 198 1.15 12.67 -2.56
C ALA A 198 0.10 12.00 -3.45
N ASP A 199 -0.22 10.75 -3.18
CA ASP A 199 -1.31 10.02 -3.83
C ASP A 199 -1.92 9.07 -2.80
N TYR A 200 -3.21 9.23 -2.53
CA TYR A 200 -3.91 8.38 -1.57
C TYR A 200 -5.39 8.27 -1.89
N LEU A 201 -5.99 7.18 -1.45
CA LEU A 201 -7.40 6.91 -1.63
C LEU A 201 -8.09 6.75 -0.28
N ILE A 202 -9.29 7.30 -0.20
CA ILE A 202 -10.19 7.16 0.95
C ILE A 202 -11.48 6.54 0.44
N TYR A 203 -11.87 5.43 1.04
CA TYR A 203 -13.05 4.67 0.64
C TYR A 203 -13.81 4.16 1.85
N ALA A 204 -15.12 3.98 1.74
CA ALA A 204 -15.96 3.59 2.87
C ALA A 204 -17.00 2.52 2.52
N GLY A 205 -17.32 1.71 3.50
CA GLY A 205 -18.32 0.65 3.42
C GLY A 205 -19.22 0.61 4.65
N GLU A 206 -20.28 -0.18 4.61
CA GLU A 206 -21.14 -0.39 5.78
C GLU A 206 -20.48 -1.35 6.79
N THR A 207 -19.74 -2.31 6.29
CA THR A 207 -19.03 -3.32 7.07
C THR A 207 -17.54 -3.34 6.73
N PRO A 208 -16.67 -3.92 7.58
CA PRO A 208 -15.27 -4.15 7.24
C PRO A 208 -15.08 -4.94 5.94
N ALA A 209 -15.99 -5.89 5.67
CA ALA A 209 -15.95 -6.69 4.44
C ALA A 209 -16.19 -5.83 3.19
N ASP A 210 -17.09 -4.85 3.25
CA ASP A 210 -17.34 -3.92 2.14
C ASP A 210 -16.11 -3.04 1.88
N VAL A 211 -15.48 -2.53 2.94
CA VAL A 211 -14.24 -1.74 2.83
C VAL A 211 -13.12 -2.57 2.20
N LEU A 212 -12.94 -3.82 2.62
CA LEU A 212 -11.97 -4.73 2.04
C LEU A 212 -12.29 -5.07 0.57
N LYS A 213 -13.58 -5.25 0.25
CA LYS A 213 -14.01 -5.47 -1.14
C LYS A 213 -13.62 -4.30 -2.03
N ILE A 214 -13.88 -3.07 -1.61
CA ILE A 214 -13.49 -1.87 -2.37
C ILE A 214 -11.97 -1.86 -2.57
N TYR A 215 -11.18 -2.14 -1.54
CA TYR A 215 -9.73 -2.25 -1.67
C TYR A 215 -9.31 -3.28 -2.73
N CYS A 216 -9.96 -4.47 -2.75
CA CYS A 216 -9.69 -5.50 -3.76
C CYS A 216 -10.14 -5.06 -5.18
N ASP A 217 -11.25 -4.35 -5.29
CA ASP A 217 -11.69 -3.77 -6.58
C ASP A 217 -10.70 -2.74 -7.12
N LEU A 218 -10.05 -1.97 -6.21
CA LEU A 218 -9.06 -0.97 -6.56
C LEU A 218 -7.69 -1.57 -6.95
N THR A 219 -7.27 -2.68 -6.33
CA THR A 219 -5.90 -3.19 -6.42
C THR A 219 -5.79 -4.60 -7.01
N GLY A 220 -6.92 -5.27 -7.20
CA GLY A 220 -7.00 -6.65 -7.65
C GLY A 220 -7.23 -7.63 -6.50
N TYR A 221 -7.89 -8.72 -6.83
CA TYR A 221 -8.14 -9.82 -5.90
C TYR A 221 -6.95 -10.76 -5.85
N ALA A 222 -6.65 -11.27 -4.66
CA ALA A 222 -5.65 -12.31 -4.50
C ALA A 222 -6.02 -13.55 -5.34
N PRO A 223 -5.05 -14.19 -6.03
CA PRO A 223 -5.28 -15.43 -6.74
C PRO A 223 -5.67 -16.55 -5.78
N LYS A 224 -6.31 -17.60 -6.33
CA LYS A 224 -6.60 -18.79 -5.54
C LYS A 224 -5.31 -19.35 -4.95
N PHE A 225 -5.30 -19.54 -3.62
CA PHE A 225 -4.15 -20.11 -2.92
C PHE A 225 -3.90 -21.55 -3.43
N PRO A 226 -2.69 -21.89 -3.89
CA PRO A 226 -2.39 -23.21 -4.43
C PRO A 226 -2.36 -24.26 -3.30
N GLU A 227 -2.96 -25.42 -3.54
CA GLU A 227 -3.09 -26.48 -2.52
C GLU A 227 -1.75 -26.96 -1.97
N TRP A 228 -0.70 -27.03 -2.81
CA TRP A 228 0.62 -27.44 -2.38
C TRP A 228 1.22 -26.50 -1.32
N ALA A 229 0.88 -25.20 -1.37
CA ALA A 229 1.39 -24.22 -0.43
C ALA A 229 0.78 -24.37 0.98
N ALA A 230 -0.36 -25.06 1.12
CA ALA A 230 -0.95 -25.39 2.42
C ALA A 230 -0.34 -26.64 3.09
N GLY A 231 0.55 -27.36 2.40
CA GLY A 231 1.20 -28.57 2.90
C GLY A 231 2.48 -28.29 3.67
N PHE A 232 3.24 -29.36 3.95
CA PHE A 232 4.51 -29.26 4.69
C PHE A 232 5.64 -28.80 3.74
N TRP A 233 6.38 -27.80 4.16
CA TRP A 233 7.54 -27.25 3.49
C TRP A 233 8.80 -27.66 4.24
N GLN A 234 9.66 -28.43 3.58
CA GLN A 234 10.96 -28.80 4.12
C GLN A 234 11.97 -27.69 3.80
N SER A 235 12.61 -27.16 4.80
CA SER A 235 13.71 -26.22 4.66
C SER A 235 14.88 -26.66 5.57
N LYS A 236 16.07 -26.31 5.16
CA LYS A 236 17.32 -26.46 5.89
C LYS A 236 18.07 -25.14 5.77
N LEU A 237 18.91 -24.77 6.71
CA LEU A 237 19.66 -23.52 6.68
C LEU A 237 20.34 -23.31 5.31
N ARG A 238 20.87 -24.39 4.70
CA ARG A 238 20.96 -24.51 3.25
C ARG A 238 21.24 -25.96 2.82
N TYR A 239 20.80 -26.29 1.63
CA TYR A 239 21.31 -27.42 0.87
C TYR A 239 22.51 -26.94 0.08
N GLU A 240 23.62 -27.66 0.15
CA GLU A 240 24.87 -27.25 -0.47
C GLU A 240 24.96 -27.64 -1.94
N SER A 241 24.20 -28.67 -2.35
CA SER A 241 24.17 -29.16 -3.72
C SER A 241 22.80 -29.67 -4.14
N GLN A 242 22.62 -29.84 -5.43
CA GLN A 242 21.43 -30.43 -6.03
C GLN A 242 21.18 -31.84 -5.49
N GLU A 243 22.21 -32.65 -5.31
CA GLU A 243 22.07 -34.02 -4.83
C GLU A 243 21.71 -34.06 -3.34
N ASP A 244 22.31 -33.21 -2.50
CA ASP A 244 21.94 -33.09 -1.08
C ASP A 244 20.43 -32.78 -0.92
N LEU A 245 19.88 -31.92 -1.74
CA LEU A 245 18.45 -31.61 -1.77
C LEU A 245 17.62 -32.81 -2.23
N LEU A 246 18.00 -33.44 -3.34
CA LEU A 246 17.27 -34.58 -3.91
C LEU A 246 17.28 -35.80 -2.99
N GLU A 247 18.39 -36.09 -2.30
CA GLU A 247 18.45 -37.16 -1.29
C GLU A 247 17.42 -36.97 -0.21
N VAL A 248 17.28 -35.75 0.29
CA VAL A 248 16.27 -35.43 1.33
C VAL A 248 14.86 -35.62 0.79
N ALA A 249 14.57 -35.11 -0.42
CA ALA A 249 13.25 -35.27 -1.03
C ALA A 249 12.87 -36.74 -1.26
N ARG A 250 13.82 -37.55 -1.77
CA ARG A 250 13.67 -39.01 -1.98
C ARG A 250 13.43 -39.74 -0.64
N GLU A 251 14.13 -39.36 0.44
CA GLU A 251 13.99 -40.00 1.74
C GLU A 251 12.63 -39.70 2.39
N TYR A 252 12.08 -38.48 2.22
CA TYR A 252 10.69 -38.17 2.61
C TYR A 252 9.69 -39.09 1.90
N LYS A 253 9.85 -39.29 0.58
CA LYS A 253 8.97 -40.20 -0.18
C LYS A 253 9.13 -41.63 0.22
N LYS A 254 10.35 -42.11 0.43
CA LYS A 254 10.65 -43.48 0.87
C LYS A 254 10.00 -43.82 2.21
N ARG A 255 9.99 -42.84 3.14
CA ARG A 255 9.36 -43.01 4.46
C ARG A 255 7.86 -42.77 4.45
N GLY A 256 7.27 -42.39 3.35
CA GLY A 256 5.83 -42.07 3.26
C GLY A 256 5.43 -40.80 4.04
N ILE A 257 6.39 -39.91 4.33
CA ILE A 257 6.12 -38.66 5.05
C ILE A 257 5.64 -37.62 4.01
N PRO A 258 4.46 -37.00 4.22
CA PRO A 258 3.94 -36.01 3.30
C PRO A 258 4.83 -34.74 3.30
N ILE A 259 5.20 -34.32 2.10
CA ILE A 259 5.94 -33.09 1.81
C ILE A 259 5.40 -32.51 0.51
N THR A 260 5.15 -31.21 0.48
CA THR A 260 4.61 -30.50 -0.69
C THR A 260 5.57 -29.50 -1.31
N ALA A 261 6.52 -28.99 -0.54
CA ALA A 261 7.55 -28.08 -1.02
C ALA A 261 8.88 -28.32 -0.36
N ILE A 262 9.97 -28.02 -1.08
CA ILE A 262 11.33 -28.02 -0.56
C ILE A 262 12.01 -26.70 -0.90
N VAL A 263 12.67 -26.08 0.09
CA VAL A 263 13.24 -24.73 -0.03
C VAL A 263 14.73 -24.81 -0.33
N ILE A 264 15.13 -24.19 -1.43
CA ILE A 264 16.53 -23.91 -1.76
C ILE A 264 16.85 -22.54 -1.17
N ASP A 265 17.57 -22.53 -0.04
CA ASP A 265 17.92 -21.29 0.64
C ASP A 265 19.19 -20.66 0.03
N TYR A 266 19.76 -19.66 0.68
CA TYR A 266 20.84 -18.81 0.15
C TYR A 266 22.09 -19.60 -0.29
N PHE A 267 22.97 -18.90 -1.04
CA PHE A 267 24.22 -19.42 -1.58
C PHE A 267 24.13 -20.60 -2.57
N HIS A 268 23.02 -20.68 -3.33
CA HIS A 268 22.94 -21.52 -4.51
C HIS A 268 23.49 -20.82 -5.78
N TRP A 269 23.85 -19.54 -5.66
CA TRP A 269 24.42 -18.68 -6.71
C TRP A 269 25.94 -18.58 -6.59
N THR A 270 26.61 -18.15 -7.68
CA THR A 270 28.05 -17.89 -7.71
C THR A 270 28.41 -16.59 -6.99
N GLU A 271 27.60 -15.54 -7.17
CA GLU A 271 27.76 -14.23 -6.52
C GLU A 271 26.42 -13.74 -6.01
N GLN A 272 26.41 -13.03 -4.86
CA GLN A 272 25.20 -12.44 -4.31
C GLN A 272 24.58 -11.45 -5.29
N GLY A 273 23.26 -11.50 -5.43
CA GLY A 273 22.52 -10.72 -6.41
C GLY A 273 22.35 -11.40 -7.77
N GLU A 274 23.02 -12.53 -8.04
CA GLU A 274 22.81 -13.31 -9.24
C GLU A 274 21.58 -14.21 -9.14
N TRP A 275 20.77 -14.20 -10.19
CA TRP A 275 19.55 -15.02 -10.28
C TRP A 275 19.83 -16.28 -11.10
N LYS A 276 20.86 -17.03 -10.70
CA LYS A 276 21.24 -18.29 -11.34
C LYS A 276 21.77 -19.29 -10.33
N PHE A 277 21.75 -20.54 -10.68
CA PHE A 277 22.39 -21.59 -9.92
C PHE A 277 23.88 -21.69 -10.25
N ASP A 278 24.71 -21.95 -9.26
CA ASP A 278 26.11 -22.29 -9.45
C ASP A 278 26.22 -23.66 -10.12
N PRO A 279 26.76 -23.76 -11.36
CA PRO A 279 26.78 -25.02 -12.12
C PRO A 279 27.68 -26.08 -11.49
N GLU A 280 28.59 -25.74 -10.59
CA GLU A 280 29.44 -26.71 -9.90
C GLU A 280 28.60 -27.52 -8.88
N TYR A 281 27.72 -26.93 -8.18
CA TYR A 281 26.90 -27.56 -7.12
C TYR A 281 25.48 -27.89 -7.60
N TRP A 282 25.00 -27.21 -8.61
CA TRP A 282 23.64 -27.33 -9.17
C TRP A 282 23.74 -27.58 -10.70
N PRO A 283 24.27 -28.75 -11.11
CA PRO A 283 24.65 -28.96 -12.52
C PRO A 283 23.47 -29.05 -13.49
N ASP A 284 22.29 -29.50 -13.04
CA ASP A 284 21.09 -29.61 -13.90
C ASP A 284 19.82 -29.26 -13.07
N PRO A 285 19.56 -27.97 -12.80
CA PRO A 285 18.35 -27.56 -12.09
C PRO A 285 17.05 -27.97 -12.79
N ALA A 286 17.09 -28.11 -14.12
CA ALA A 286 15.91 -28.54 -14.87
C ALA A 286 15.58 -30.02 -14.63
N ALA A 287 16.59 -30.89 -14.56
CA ALA A 287 16.39 -32.30 -14.18
C ALA A 287 15.91 -32.40 -12.72
N MET A 288 16.50 -31.63 -11.80
CA MET A 288 16.07 -31.57 -10.42
C MET A 288 14.58 -31.19 -10.30
N CYS A 289 14.15 -30.13 -10.98
CA CYS A 289 12.76 -29.72 -10.98
C CYS A 289 11.82 -30.79 -11.56
N ARG A 290 12.24 -31.51 -12.60
CA ARG A 290 11.44 -32.62 -13.15
C ARG A 290 11.28 -33.76 -12.14
N GLU A 291 12.36 -34.18 -11.48
CA GLU A 291 12.33 -35.23 -10.46
C GLU A 291 11.45 -34.81 -9.24
N LEU A 292 11.60 -33.59 -8.76
CA LEU A 292 10.75 -33.06 -7.69
C LEU A 292 9.27 -33.06 -8.10
N LYS A 293 8.97 -32.66 -9.33
CA LYS A 293 7.60 -32.65 -9.86
C LYS A 293 7.00 -34.06 -9.95
N GLU A 294 7.77 -35.08 -10.34
CA GLU A 294 7.35 -36.48 -10.32
C GLU A 294 7.02 -36.94 -8.91
N MET A 295 7.75 -36.44 -7.92
CA MET A 295 7.49 -36.65 -6.51
C MET A 295 6.36 -35.78 -5.94
N LYS A 296 5.75 -34.89 -6.74
CA LYS A 296 4.76 -33.90 -6.32
C LYS A 296 5.29 -32.97 -5.19
N ILE A 297 6.50 -32.48 -5.38
CA ILE A 297 7.17 -31.53 -4.51
C ILE A 297 7.48 -30.28 -5.31
N GLU A 298 7.07 -29.11 -4.86
CA GLU A 298 7.38 -27.83 -5.48
C GLU A 298 8.71 -27.29 -4.94
N PRO A 299 9.67 -26.95 -5.80
CA PRO A 299 10.87 -26.22 -5.39
C PRO A 299 10.54 -24.75 -5.13
N VAL A 300 11.00 -24.23 -4.02
CA VAL A 300 10.92 -22.81 -3.67
C VAL A 300 12.35 -22.28 -3.53
N VAL A 301 12.68 -21.25 -4.29
CA VAL A 301 14.03 -20.68 -4.31
C VAL A 301 14.06 -19.34 -3.62
N SER A 302 14.89 -19.21 -2.59
CA SER A 302 15.16 -17.94 -1.91
C SER A 302 16.12 -17.10 -2.75
N ILE A 303 15.75 -15.88 -3.07
CA ILE A 303 16.55 -14.96 -3.88
C ILE A 303 16.88 -13.72 -3.05
N TRP A 304 18.14 -13.33 -3.07
CA TRP A 304 18.65 -12.15 -2.37
C TRP A 304 19.23 -11.17 -3.40
N PRO A 305 18.42 -10.21 -3.87
CA PRO A 305 18.84 -9.19 -4.83
C PRO A 305 19.83 -8.17 -4.26
#